data_bef61e80655e4125ebf68d4c88c056b7
#
_entry.id   bef61e80655e4125ebf68d4c88c056b7
#
_cell.length_a   1.000
_cell.length_b   1.000
_cell.length_c   1.000
_cell.angle_alpha   90.00
_cell.angle_beta   90.00
_cell.angle_gamma   90.00
#
_symmetry.space_group_name_H-M   'P 1'
#
loop_
_entity.id
_entity.type
_entity.pdbx_description
1 polymer ?
#
loop_
_entity_poly.entity_id
_entity_poly.type
_entity_poly.pdbx_seq_one_letter_code
_entity_poly.pdbx_strand_id
1 'polypeptide(L)'
;MPNNKASLYQRLCVGSALVCVALSWVLSLNPDYGNRDFVFSSVLSTSVWCLSLLGAILFIAAQWRSLGNHALFNPLLAVAANLLLSSLIFNINIPLYLDMMGTAFIAIIYGPVLGMGTAVLTACLASINNPLIFVYLPTAVVVAYLFGWLARRGAFKRMLGMMFAGTGVGIVAGLSTAMSTLLLPREYGQRGPVELMALWELILHDERFAVLLQSLCSDVIDKTLTVLVVCVAIRLAPKPILRLYDYQETRPAVDRVLTEDRFSLSLDEEPPKDFLDRIQRYF
;
A
#
# COMPACT_ATOMS: atom_id res chain seq x y z
N MET A 1 -32.63 -6.62 0.95
CA MET A 1 -32.28 -5.30 0.37
C MET A 1 -31.19 -4.71 1.25
N PRO A 2 -29.99 -4.40 0.76
CA PRO A 2 -28.95 -3.78 1.57
C PRO A 2 -29.42 -2.39 2.00
N ASN A 3 -29.24 -2.12 3.28
CA ASN A 3 -29.73 -0.94 3.98
C ASN A 3 -29.13 0.34 3.35
N ASN A 4 -29.94 1.10 2.63
CA ASN A 4 -29.51 2.28 1.85
C ASN A 4 -28.79 3.36 2.71
N LYS A 5 -29.03 3.36 4.03
CA LYS A 5 -28.38 4.29 4.98
C LYS A 5 -26.90 3.93 5.25
N ALA A 6 -26.56 2.63 5.33
CA ALA A 6 -25.18 2.20 5.50
C ALA A 6 -24.32 2.53 4.27
N SER A 7 -24.89 2.43 3.07
CA SER A 7 -24.23 2.79 1.81
C SER A 7 -23.99 4.32 1.70
N LEU A 8 -24.92 5.17 2.17
CA LEU A 8 -24.74 6.61 2.18
C LEU A 8 -23.66 7.06 3.17
N TYR A 9 -23.68 6.54 4.41
CA TYR A 9 -22.64 6.82 5.41
C TYR A 9 -21.25 6.46 4.88
N GLN A 10 -21.10 5.27 4.31
CA GLN A 10 -19.83 4.83 3.76
C GLN A 10 -19.33 5.75 2.63
N ARG A 11 -20.21 6.15 1.71
CA ARG A 11 -19.87 7.07 0.61
C ARG A 11 -19.45 8.44 1.13
N LEU A 12 -20.16 8.97 2.12
CA LEU A 12 -19.83 10.25 2.74
C LEU A 12 -18.46 10.20 3.44
N CYS A 13 -18.20 9.15 4.24
CA CYS A 13 -16.90 8.99 4.90
C CYS A 13 -15.76 8.88 3.88
N VAL A 14 -15.92 8.05 2.83
CA VAL A 14 -14.90 7.90 1.79
C VAL A 14 -14.71 9.21 1.02
N GLY A 15 -15.78 9.90 0.63
CA GLY A 15 -15.69 11.18 -0.06
C GLY A 15 -14.99 12.25 0.78
N SER A 16 -15.35 12.37 2.06
CA SER A 16 -14.68 13.30 2.98
C SER A 16 -13.21 12.93 3.22
N ALA A 17 -12.90 11.63 3.32
CA ALA A 17 -11.52 11.16 3.44
C ALA A 17 -10.67 11.56 2.24
N LEU A 18 -11.19 11.36 1.01
CA LEU A 18 -10.51 11.76 -0.21
C LEU A 18 -10.28 13.27 -0.27
N VAL A 19 -11.26 14.08 0.15
CA VAL A 19 -11.09 15.55 0.23
C VAL A 19 -9.99 15.91 1.23
N CYS A 20 -9.98 15.32 2.43
CA CYS A 20 -8.94 15.56 3.43
C CYS A 20 -7.55 15.21 2.89
N VAL A 21 -7.41 14.05 2.24
CA VAL A 21 -6.15 13.60 1.62
C VAL A 21 -5.71 14.53 0.50
N ALA A 22 -6.63 14.95 -0.38
CA ALA A 22 -6.32 15.88 -1.46
C ALA A 22 -5.88 17.25 -0.94
N LEU A 23 -6.58 17.80 0.05
CA LEU A 23 -6.19 19.07 0.70
C LEU A 23 -4.83 18.95 1.38
N SER A 24 -4.59 17.88 2.12
CA SER A 24 -3.30 17.61 2.74
C SER A 24 -2.18 17.57 1.71
N TRP A 25 -2.38 16.85 0.62
CA TRP A 25 -1.43 16.78 -0.48
C TRP A 25 -1.15 18.15 -1.10
N VAL A 26 -2.19 18.92 -1.45
CA VAL A 26 -2.01 20.27 -2.02
C VAL A 26 -1.23 21.18 -1.07
N LEU A 27 -1.51 21.12 0.22
CA LEU A 27 -0.76 21.89 1.22
C LEU A 27 0.70 21.42 1.33
N SER A 28 0.98 20.14 1.15
CA SER A 28 2.36 19.61 1.19
C SER A 28 3.23 20.04 0.00
N LEU A 29 2.62 20.54 -1.07
CA LEU A 29 3.33 21.09 -2.23
C LEU A 29 3.81 22.53 -2.02
N ASN A 30 3.46 23.16 -0.90
CA ASN A 30 3.92 24.50 -0.59
C ASN A 30 5.45 24.50 -0.39
N PRO A 31 6.21 25.43 -1.02
CA PRO A 31 7.69 25.50 -0.87
C PRO A 31 8.16 25.59 0.58
N ASP A 32 7.35 26.21 1.46
CA ASP A 32 7.66 26.34 2.89
C ASP A 32 7.48 25.04 3.68
N TYR A 33 6.85 24.01 3.07
CA TYR A 33 6.56 22.75 3.75
C TYR A 33 7.83 21.90 3.97
N GLY A 34 8.70 21.80 2.97
CA GLY A 34 9.87 20.91 2.95
C GLY A 34 11.10 21.41 3.71
N ASN A 35 11.12 22.70 4.11
CA ASN A 35 12.30 23.34 4.71
C ASN A 35 12.50 23.09 6.20
N ARG A 36 11.81 22.11 6.80
CA ARG A 36 11.81 21.91 8.25
C ARG A 36 11.99 20.45 8.64
N ASP A 37 12.85 20.24 9.63
CA ASP A 37 13.28 18.91 10.08
C ASP A 37 12.21 18.10 10.84
N PHE A 38 11.05 18.70 11.14
CA PHE A 38 10.04 18.03 11.96
C PHE A 38 8.60 18.41 11.56
N VAL A 39 7.71 17.40 11.50
CA VAL A 39 6.33 17.55 11.03
C VAL A 39 5.49 18.58 11.80
N PHE A 40 5.76 18.78 13.09
CA PHE A 40 5.05 19.74 13.93
C PHE A 40 5.76 21.10 14.08
N SER A 41 6.74 21.38 13.24
CA SER A 41 7.54 22.62 13.32
C SER A 41 6.79 23.88 12.85
N SER A 42 5.67 23.72 12.14
CA SER A 42 4.85 24.83 11.64
C SER A 42 3.37 24.50 11.64
N VAL A 43 2.54 25.55 11.60
CA VAL A 43 1.08 25.42 11.45
C VAL A 43 0.73 24.69 10.16
N LEU A 44 1.46 24.96 9.06
CA LEU A 44 1.26 24.29 7.78
C LEU A 44 1.51 22.79 7.88
N SER A 45 2.68 22.39 8.40
CA SER A 45 3.03 20.97 8.55
C SER A 45 2.09 20.23 9.49
N THR A 46 1.70 20.86 10.60
CA THR A 46 0.71 20.32 11.53
C THR A 46 -0.65 20.13 10.85
N SER A 47 -1.08 21.11 10.03
CA SER A 47 -2.34 21.03 9.29
C SER A 47 -2.34 19.89 8.27
N VAL A 48 -1.26 19.70 7.52
CA VAL A 48 -1.06 18.57 6.58
C VAL A 48 -1.19 17.24 7.33
N TRP A 49 -0.53 17.12 8.48
CA TRP A 49 -0.57 15.91 9.29
C TRP A 49 -1.97 15.62 9.86
N CYS A 50 -2.63 16.63 10.43
CA CYS A 50 -3.97 16.49 10.99
C CYS A 50 -5.00 16.13 9.93
N LEU A 51 -4.95 16.75 8.74
CA LEU A 51 -5.85 16.43 7.63
C LEU A 51 -5.63 15.01 7.14
N SER A 52 -4.38 14.56 7.01
CA SER A 52 -4.06 13.19 6.62
C SER A 52 -4.58 12.20 7.66
N LEU A 53 -4.34 12.45 8.93
CA LEU A 53 -4.82 11.59 10.01
C LEU A 53 -6.36 11.52 10.03
N LEU A 54 -7.04 12.65 9.84
CA LEU A 54 -8.49 12.69 9.72
C LEU A 54 -8.95 11.85 8.51
N GLY A 55 -8.28 11.96 7.38
CA GLY A 55 -8.54 11.14 6.20
C GLY A 55 -8.40 9.64 6.48
N ALA A 56 -7.33 9.22 7.18
CA ALA A 56 -7.13 7.83 7.59
C ALA A 56 -8.27 7.33 8.50
N ILE A 57 -8.63 8.13 9.51
CA ILE A 57 -9.73 7.81 10.44
C ILE A 57 -11.05 7.67 9.69
N LEU A 58 -11.35 8.55 8.74
CA LEU A 58 -12.58 8.50 7.94
C LEU A 58 -12.62 7.26 7.02
N PHE A 59 -11.51 6.86 6.40
CA PHE A 59 -11.46 5.61 5.65
C PHE A 59 -11.70 4.38 6.54
N ILE A 60 -11.10 4.34 7.71
CA ILE A 60 -11.30 3.24 8.67
C ILE A 60 -12.76 3.25 9.18
N ALA A 61 -13.27 4.42 9.53
CA ALA A 61 -14.66 4.59 10.01
C ALA A 61 -15.70 4.18 8.95
N ALA A 62 -15.40 4.38 7.66
CA ALA A 62 -16.26 3.94 6.56
C ALA A 62 -16.54 2.43 6.58
N GLN A 63 -15.65 1.64 7.16
CA GLN A 63 -15.79 0.17 7.26
C GLN A 63 -16.04 -0.33 8.69
N TRP A 64 -16.08 0.55 9.67
CA TRP A 64 -16.24 0.19 11.08
C TRP A 64 -17.41 -0.77 11.35
N ARG A 65 -18.54 -0.54 10.67
CA ARG A 65 -19.77 -1.33 10.88
C ARG A 65 -19.72 -2.72 10.25
N SER A 66 -18.85 -2.93 9.28
CA SER A 66 -18.72 -4.22 8.57
C SER A 66 -17.60 -5.09 9.13
N LEU A 67 -16.68 -4.49 9.92
CA LEU A 67 -15.54 -5.17 10.48
C LEU A 67 -15.75 -5.38 12.00
N GLY A 68 -15.49 -6.58 12.49
CA GLY A 68 -15.47 -6.84 13.93
C GLY A 68 -14.33 -6.05 14.61
N ASN A 69 -14.44 -5.88 15.94
CA ASN A 69 -13.47 -5.11 16.71
C ASN A 69 -12.00 -5.55 16.51
N HIS A 70 -11.78 -6.85 16.32
CA HIS A 70 -10.45 -7.40 16.07
C HIS A 70 -9.86 -6.95 14.72
N ALA A 71 -10.68 -6.74 13.69
CA ALA A 71 -10.22 -6.32 12.37
C ALA A 71 -9.67 -4.89 12.36
N LEU A 72 -9.96 -4.09 13.38
CA LEU A 72 -9.42 -2.72 13.51
C LEU A 72 -7.96 -2.70 13.95
N PHE A 73 -7.50 -3.73 14.64
CA PHE A 73 -6.08 -3.85 15.00
C PHE A 73 -5.19 -4.23 13.82
N ASN A 74 -5.74 -4.89 12.80
CA ASN A 74 -4.99 -5.36 11.65
C ASN A 74 -4.35 -4.23 10.83
N PRO A 75 -5.00 -3.08 10.57
CA PRO A 75 -4.35 -1.92 9.96
C PRO A 75 -3.14 -1.42 10.75
N LEU A 76 -3.19 -1.44 12.08
CA LEU A 76 -2.06 -1.00 12.92
C LEU A 76 -0.87 -1.96 12.79
N LEU A 77 -1.12 -3.27 12.79
CA LEU A 77 -0.07 -4.27 12.55
C LEU A 77 0.50 -4.13 11.14
N ALA A 78 -0.34 -3.87 10.15
CA ALA A 78 0.08 -3.65 8.77
C ALA A 78 0.95 -2.39 8.63
N VAL A 79 0.60 -1.31 9.32
CA VAL A 79 1.40 -0.09 9.38
C VAL A 79 2.76 -0.36 10.02
N ALA A 80 2.79 -1.09 11.13
CA ALA A 80 4.05 -1.48 11.78
C ALA A 80 4.93 -2.32 10.83
N ALA A 81 4.34 -3.28 10.10
CA ALA A 81 5.06 -4.06 9.09
C ALA A 81 5.61 -3.19 7.95
N ASN A 82 4.84 -2.23 7.44
CA ASN A 82 5.30 -1.29 6.41
C ASN A 82 6.52 -0.48 6.90
N LEU A 83 6.44 0.11 8.10
CA LEU A 83 7.53 0.91 8.66
C LEU A 83 8.79 0.08 8.92
N LEU A 84 8.65 -1.13 9.43
CA LEU A 84 9.76 -2.04 9.67
C LEU A 84 10.44 -2.45 8.36
N LEU A 85 9.68 -2.89 7.36
CA LEU A 85 10.23 -3.30 6.07
C LEU A 85 10.89 -2.14 5.34
N SER A 86 10.26 -0.97 5.32
CA SER A 86 10.85 0.24 4.74
C SER A 86 12.18 0.61 5.43
N SER A 87 12.24 0.53 6.77
CA SER A 87 13.49 0.78 7.52
C SER A 87 14.58 -0.23 7.19
N LEU A 88 14.23 -1.51 7.04
CA LEU A 88 15.20 -2.55 6.68
C LEU A 88 15.78 -2.29 5.28
N ILE A 89 14.92 -2.00 4.31
CA ILE A 89 15.33 -1.74 2.92
C ILE A 89 16.18 -0.46 2.83
N PHE A 90 15.81 0.58 3.57
CA PHE A 90 16.59 1.81 3.64
C PHE A 90 18.06 1.56 4.02
N ASN A 91 18.30 0.64 4.96
CA ASN A 91 19.66 0.29 5.42
C ASN A 91 20.46 -0.57 4.42
N ILE A 92 19.78 -1.26 3.48
CA ILE A 92 20.45 -2.15 2.50
C ILE A 92 20.81 -1.40 1.21
N ASN A 93 20.34 -0.17 1.00
CA ASN A 93 20.57 0.65 -0.19
C ASN A 93 20.12 0.02 -1.52
N ILE A 94 19.04 -0.77 -1.51
CA ILE A 94 18.45 -1.32 -2.74
C ILE A 94 17.44 -0.30 -3.31
N PRO A 95 17.29 -0.18 -4.64
CA PRO A 95 16.32 0.73 -5.26
C PRO A 95 14.88 0.17 -5.21
N LEU A 96 14.45 -0.28 -4.04
CA LEU A 96 13.11 -0.78 -3.71
C LEU A 96 12.60 -0.05 -2.46
N TYR A 97 11.29 -0.05 -2.27
CA TYR A 97 10.66 0.61 -1.13
C TYR A 97 10.10 -0.38 -0.11
N LEU A 98 9.41 -1.44 -0.57
CA LEU A 98 8.70 -2.47 0.23
C LEU A 98 7.87 -1.89 1.38
N ASP A 99 7.45 -0.66 1.24
CA ASP A 99 6.74 0.17 2.23
C ASP A 99 5.22 -0.06 2.23
N MET A 100 4.72 -0.88 1.31
CA MET A 100 3.29 -1.12 1.12
C MET A 100 2.85 -2.58 1.30
N MET A 101 3.70 -3.46 1.84
CA MET A 101 3.34 -4.88 2.01
C MET A 101 2.16 -5.09 2.95
N GLY A 102 2.17 -4.44 4.11
CA GLY A 102 1.04 -4.47 5.04
C GLY A 102 -0.20 -3.82 4.44
N THR A 103 -0.04 -2.70 3.73
CA THR A 103 -1.13 -2.04 3.02
C THR A 103 -1.74 -2.94 1.95
N ALA A 104 -0.93 -3.63 1.15
CA ALA A 104 -1.39 -4.60 0.15
C ALA A 104 -2.15 -5.75 0.81
N PHE A 105 -1.65 -6.29 1.92
CA PHE A 105 -2.32 -7.33 2.69
C PHE A 105 -3.72 -6.88 3.14
N ILE A 106 -3.83 -5.71 3.76
CA ILE A 106 -5.11 -5.15 4.20
C ILE A 106 -6.05 -4.90 3.01
N ALA A 107 -5.53 -4.30 1.92
CA ALA A 107 -6.31 -4.02 0.73
C ALA A 107 -6.85 -5.28 0.05
N ILE A 108 -6.05 -6.34 0.00
CA ILE A 108 -6.43 -7.63 -0.62
C ILE A 108 -7.51 -8.33 0.23
N ILE A 109 -7.34 -8.39 1.55
CA ILE A 109 -8.26 -9.12 2.44
C ILE A 109 -9.52 -8.32 2.70
N TYR A 110 -9.38 -7.07 3.15
CA TYR A 110 -10.53 -6.25 3.61
C TYR A 110 -11.08 -5.32 2.53
N GLY A 111 -10.34 -5.13 1.45
CA GLY A 111 -10.75 -4.31 0.33
C GLY A 111 -10.12 -2.92 0.27
N PRO A 112 -10.39 -2.18 -0.83
CA PRO A 112 -9.66 -0.97 -1.17
C PRO A 112 -9.80 0.15 -0.12
N VAL A 113 -10.95 0.32 0.50
CA VAL A 113 -11.21 1.44 1.42
C VAL A 113 -10.34 1.34 2.67
N LEU A 114 -10.26 0.15 3.28
CA LEU A 114 -9.40 -0.06 4.45
C LEU A 114 -7.93 -0.01 4.07
N GLY A 115 -7.58 -0.53 2.88
CA GLY A 115 -6.24 -0.40 2.32
C GLY A 115 -5.80 1.06 2.18
N MET A 116 -6.65 1.93 1.62
CA MET A 116 -6.39 3.37 1.53
C MET A 116 -6.17 3.99 2.92
N GLY A 117 -7.03 3.66 3.90
CA GLY A 117 -6.86 4.12 5.28
C GLY A 117 -5.53 3.69 5.89
N THR A 118 -5.12 2.44 5.66
CA THR A 118 -3.82 1.90 6.11
C THR A 118 -2.65 2.63 5.44
N ALA A 119 -2.74 2.91 4.13
CA ALA A 119 -1.71 3.66 3.41
C ALA A 119 -1.52 5.08 3.97
N VAL A 120 -2.63 5.80 4.18
CA VAL A 120 -2.60 7.16 4.76
C VAL A 120 -2.06 7.14 6.19
N LEU A 121 -2.46 6.17 7.01
CA LEU A 121 -1.96 6.03 8.38
C LEU A 121 -0.45 5.70 8.40
N THR A 122 0.03 4.85 7.47
CA THR A 122 1.46 4.60 7.28
C THR A 122 2.20 5.89 6.96
N ALA A 123 1.69 6.69 6.01
CA ALA A 123 2.28 7.97 5.65
C ALA A 123 2.32 8.95 6.85
N CYS A 124 1.26 9.02 7.66
CA CYS A 124 1.24 9.85 8.87
C CYS A 124 2.34 9.47 9.85
N LEU A 125 2.57 8.19 10.10
CA LEU A 125 3.60 7.75 11.04
C LEU A 125 5.01 7.87 10.45
N ALA A 126 5.19 7.56 9.18
CA ALA A 126 6.47 7.72 8.49
C ALA A 126 6.90 9.19 8.37
N SER A 127 5.93 10.10 8.22
CA SER A 127 6.18 11.54 8.11
C SER A 127 6.72 12.18 9.38
N ILE A 128 6.62 11.52 10.53
CA ILE A 128 7.24 12.00 11.78
C ILE A 128 8.76 12.13 11.59
N ASN A 129 9.36 11.20 10.85
CA ASN A 129 10.80 11.22 10.53
C ASN A 129 11.12 11.97 9.23
N ASN A 130 10.19 11.96 8.27
CA ASN A 130 10.37 12.62 6.96
C ASN A 130 9.04 13.22 6.47
N PRO A 131 8.80 14.52 6.71
CA PRO A 131 7.55 15.18 6.31
C PRO A 131 7.25 15.10 4.82
N LEU A 132 8.27 15.03 3.96
CA LEU A 132 8.11 14.98 2.51
C LEU A 132 7.41 13.72 1.99
N ILE A 133 7.20 12.72 2.83
CA ILE A 133 6.40 11.53 2.51
C ILE A 133 4.97 11.89 2.07
N PHE A 134 4.41 13.00 2.57
CA PHE A 134 3.08 13.43 2.17
C PHE A 134 2.97 13.84 0.70
N VAL A 135 4.06 14.20 0.04
CA VAL A 135 4.06 14.48 -1.40
C VAL A 135 3.73 13.22 -2.21
N TYR A 136 4.04 12.03 -1.68
CA TYR A 136 3.73 10.72 -2.28
C TYR A 136 2.37 10.14 -1.83
N LEU A 137 1.62 10.87 -1.01
CA LEU A 137 0.35 10.38 -0.45
C LEU A 137 -0.68 9.94 -1.51
N PRO A 138 -0.87 10.67 -2.65
CA PRO A 138 -1.78 10.23 -3.69
C PRO A 138 -1.37 8.90 -4.30
N THR A 139 -0.06 8.69 -4.53
CA THR A 139 0.47 7.42 -5.04
C THR A 139 0.12 6.27 -4.10
N ALA A 140 0.35 6.43 -2.80
CA ALA A 140 0.05 5.42 -1.80
C ALA A 140 -1.45 5.06 -1.77
N VAL A 141 -2.33 6.07 -1.84
CA VAL A 141 -3.80 5.87 -1.83
C VAL A 141 -4.26 5.18 -3.11
N VAL A 142 -3.77 5.58 -4.28
CA VAL A 142 -4.11 4.97 -5.58
C VAL A 142 -3.64 3.52 -5.63
N VAL A 143 -2.41 3.24 -5.22
CA VAL A 143 -1.84 1.88 -5.17
C VAL A 143 -2.65 0.98 -4.24
N ALA A 144 -2.99 1.46 -3.03
CA ALA A 144 -3.82 0.71 -2.09
C ALA A 144 -5.22 0.41 -2.65
N TYR A 145 -5.82 1.39 -3.32
CA TYR A 145 -7.10 1.19 -4.02
C TYR A 145 -6.98 0.11 -5.09
N LEU A 146 -5.95 0.18 -5.94
CA LEU A 146 -5.73 -0.76 -7.03
C LEU A 146 -5.50 -2.19 -6.52
N PHE A 147 -4.73 -2.40 -5.47
CA PHE A 147 -4.56 -3.72 -4.86
C PHE A 147 -5.89 -4.33 -4.43
N GLY A 148 -6.71 -3.57 -3.71
CA GLY A 148 -8.01 -4.06 -3.26
C GLY A 148 -9.02 -4.26 -4.40
N TRP A 149 -9.00 -3.39 -5.40
CA TRP A 149 -9.86 -3.49 -6.57
C TRP A 149 -9.50 -4.71 -7.45
N LEU A 150 -8.22 -4.92 -7.72
CA LEU A 150 -7.72 -6.07 -8.49
C LEU A 150 -7.99 -7.39 -7.76
N ALA A 151 -7.81 -7.43 -6.42
CA ALA A 151 -8.16 -8.58 -5.62
C ALA A 151 -9.65 -8.95 -5.76
N ARG A 152 -10.55 -7.95 -5.69
CA ARG A 152 -11.99 -8.14 -5.89
C ARG A 152 -12.36 -8.62 -7.30
N ARG A 153 -11.52 -8.30 -8.29
CA ARG A 153 -11.66 -8.78 -9.68
C ARG A 153 -11.08 -10.17 -9.90
N GLY A 154 -10.43 -10.77 -8.88
CA GLY A 154 -9.80 -12.08 -8.97
C GLY A 154 -8.47 -12.09 -9.75
N ALA A 155 -7.83 -10.92 -9.91
CA ALA A 155 -6.56 -10.82 -10.63
C ALA A 155 -5.43 -11.63 -9.97
N PHE A 156 -5.54 -11.90 -8.67
CA PHE A 156 -4.52 -12.61 -7.90
C PHE A 156 -4.75 -14.11 -7.75
N LYS A 157 -5.70 -14.68 -8.50
CA LYS A 157 -5.97 -16.13 -8.49
C LYS A 157 -4.82 -16.96 -9.08
N ARG A 158 -4.21 -16.47 -10.16
CA ARG A 158 -3.13 -17.13 -10.90
C ARG A 158 -1.84 -16.36 -10.75
N MET A 159 -0.71 -17.06 -10.75
CA MET A 159 0.61 -16.42 -10.64
C MET A 159 0.87 -15.40 -11.76
N LEU A 160 0.54 -15.73 -13.00
CA LEU A 160 0.64 -14.78 -14.11
C LEU A 160 -0.24 -13.55 -13.88
N GLY A 161 -1.45 -13.74 -13.34
CA GLY A 161 -2.33 -12.62 -12.97
C GLY A 161 -1.71 -11.71 -11.90
N MET A 162 -1.04 -12.27 -10.90
CA MET A 162 -0.31 -11.49 -9.89
C MET A 162 0.82 -10.68 -10.53
N MET A 163 1.62 -11.30 -11.43
CA MET A 163 2.71 -10.61 -12.12
C MET A 163 2.19 -9.46 -12.97
N PHE A 164 1.19 -9.70 -13.84
CA PHE A 164 0.62 -8.64 -14.69
C PHE A 164 -0.07 -7.54 -13.87
N ALA A 165 -0.81 -7.91 -12.84
CA ALA A 165 -1.47 -6.95 -11.97
C ALA A 165 -0.44 -6.14 -11.16
N GLY A 166 0.58 -6.78 -10.60
CA GLY A 166 1.67 -6.12 -9.89
C GLY A 166 2.43 -5.15 -10.79
N THR A 167 2.79 -5.59 -12.01
CA THR A 167 3.43 -4.73 -13.02
C THR A 167 2.54 -3.54 -13.39
N GLY A 168 1.24 -3.77 -13.62
CA GLY A 168 0.32 -2.68 -13.94
C GLY A 168 0.19 -1.67 -12.81
N VAL A 169 0.09 -2.12 -11.56
CA VAL A 169 0.10 -1.24 -10.39
C VAL A 169 1.43 -0.52 -10.27
N GLY A 170 2.54 -1.20 -10.52
CA GLY A 170 3.88 -0.62 -10.51
C GLY A 170 4.07 0.47 -11.56
N ILE A 171 3.52 0.31 -12.77
CA ILE A 171 3.55 1.37 -13.79
C ILE A 171 2.77 2.60 -13.32
N VAL A 172 1.57 2.42 -12.78
CA VAL A 172 0.78 3.55 -12.24
C VAL A 172 1.51 4.21 -11.08
N ALA A 173 2.08 3.41 -10.18
CA ALA A 173 2.89 3.91 -9.06
C ALA A 173 4.10 4.70 -9.58
N GLY A 174 4.90 4.14 -10.48
CA GLY A 174 6.11 4.77 -11.00
C GLY A 174 5.84 6.09 -11.72
N LEU A 175 4.77 6.17 -12.51
CA LEU A 175 4.36 7.43 -13.13
C LEU A 175 3.97 8.48 -12.07
N SER A 176 3.20 8.09 -11.07
CA SER A 176 2.79 8.98 -9.99
C SER A 176 3.98 9.38 -9.10
N THR A 177 4.88 8.44 -8.79
CA THR A 177 6.11 8.70 -8.03
C THR A 177 7.03 9.65 -8.78
N ALA A 178 7.23 9.45 -10.09
CA ALA A 178 8.04 10.34 -10.92
C ALA A 178 7.52 11.78 -10.87
N MET A 179 6.21 11.97 -11.04
CA MET A 179 5.58 13.30 -10.93
C MET A 179 5.80 13.92 -9.55
N SER A 180 5.64 13.15 -8.48
CA SER A 180 5.87 13.62 -7.11
C SER A 180 7.34 13.98 -6.86
N THR A 181 8.28 13.16 -7.36
CA THR A 181 9.72 13.38 -7.21
C THR A 181 10.18 14.66 -7.92
N LEU A 182 9.63 14.96 -9.09
CA LEU A 182 9.92 16.21 -9.82
C LEU A 182 9.45 17.48 -9.11
N LEU A 183 8.56 17.35 -8.11
CA LEU A 183 8.11 18.45 -7.28
C LEU A 183 9.01 18.68 -6.04
N LEU A 184 9.95 17.77 -5.76
CA LEU A 184 10.82 17.82 -4.59
C LEU A 184 12.22 18.35 -4.97
N PRO A 185 12.93 19.01 -4.02
CA PRO A 185 14.36 19.29 -4.16
C PRO A 185 15.16 17.99 -4.29
N ARG A 186 16.21 17.99 -5.11
CA ARG A 186 17.05 16.80 -5.44
C ARG A 186 17.69 16.10 -4.24
N GLU A 187 17.83 16.79 -3.11
CA GLU A 187 18.54 16.28 -1.93
C GLU A 187 17.74 15.27 -1.12
N TYR A 188 16.46 15.07 -1.45
CA TYR A 188 15.54 14.25 -0.68
C TYR A 188 15.22 12.93 -1.41
N GLY A 189 15.75 11.83 -0.89
CA GLY A 189 15.44 10.49 -1.39
C GLY A 189 16.17 9.39 -0.62
N GLN A 190 15.72 8.15 -0.79
CA GLN A 190 16.47 6.98 -0.34
C GLN A 190 17.70 6.82 -1.24
N ARG A 191 18.83 6.36 -0.66
CA ARG A 191 20.09 6.24 -1.40
C ARG A 191 19.99 5.37 -2.65
N GLY A 192 19.40 4.17 -2.54
CA GLY A 192 19.29 3.25 -3.68
C GLY A 192 18.57 3.86 -4.89
N PRO A 193 17.36 4.42 -4.74
CA PRO A 193 16.69 5.15 -5.82
C PRO A 193 17.48 6.35 -6.35
N VAL A 194 18.14 7.13 -5.49
CA VAL A 194 18.96 8.27 -5.89
C VAL A 194 20.17 7.85 -6.72
N GLU A 195 20.85 6.77 -6.33
CA GLU A 195 21.99 6.21 -7.08
C GLU A 195 21.55 5.69 -8.46
N LEU A 196 20.39 5.02 -8.54
CA LEU A 196 19.84 4.55 -9.80
C LEU A 196 19.41 5.74 -10.70
N MET A 197 18.84 6.79 -10.12
CA MET A 197 18.52 8.02 -10.85
C MET A 197 19.77 8.68 -11.42
N ALA A 198 20.85 8.80 -10.64
CA ALA A 198 22.12 9.36 -11.07
C ALA A 198 22.73 8.54 -12.23
N LEU A 199 22.62 7.21 -12.20
CA LEU A 199 23.06 6.34 -13.30
C LEU A 199 22.26 6.63 -14.58
N TRP A 200 20.95 6.77 -14.50
CA TRP A 200 20.12 7.11 -15.66
C TRP A 200 20.42 8.51 -16.19
N GLU A 201 20.65 9.48 -15.30
CA GLU A 201 21.02 10.86 -15.71
C GLU A 201 22.35 10.88 -16.46
N LEU A 202 23.32 10.07 -16.04
CA LEU A 202 24.60 9.92 -16.74
C LEU A 202 24.43 9.36 -18.16
N ILE A 203 23.48 8.44 -18.35
CA ILE A 203 23.24 7.80 -19.66
C ILE A 203 22.40 8.68 -20.58
N LEU A 204 21.36 9.31 -20.04
CA LEU A 204 20.35 10.02 -20.83
C LEU A 204 20.63 11.51 -20.97
N HIS A 205 21.50 12.07 -20.11
CA HIS A 205 21.78 13.51 -20.02
C HIS A 205 20.52 14.37 -19.83
N ASP A 206 19.44 13.79 -19.26
CA ASP A 206 18.18 14.46 -18.99
C ASP A 206 17.60 13.96 -17.64
N GLU A 207 17.46 14.90 -16.70
CA GLU A 207 16.98 14.63 -15.35
C GLU A 207 15.55 14.07 -15.34
N ARG A 208 14.66 14.61 -16.17
CA ARG A 208 13.25 14.23 -16.16
C ARG A 208 13.06 12.78 -16.60
N PHE A 209 13.78 12.39 -17.65
CA PHE A 209 13.78 10.99 -18.11
C PHE A 209 14.48 10.07 -17.11
N ALA A 210 15.54 10.53 -16.44
CA ALA A 210 16.21 9.77 -15.40
C ALA A 210 15.27 9.47 -14.22
N VAL A 211 14.56 10.48 -13.70
CA VAL A 211 13.53 10.33 -12.66
C VAL A 211 12.43 9.38 -13.09
N LEU A 212 11.92 9.53 -14.32
CA LEU A 212 10.87 8.67 -14.84
C LEU A 212 11.31 7.20 -14.92
N LEU A 213 12.47 6.91 -15.49
CA LEU A 213 12.98 5.55 -15.63
C LEU A 213 13.31 4.92 -14.26
N GLN A 214 13.95 5.69 -13.38
CA GLN A 214 14.21 5.24 -12.01
C GLN A 214 12.92 4.84 -11.31
N SER A 215 11.91 5.72 -11.32
CA SER A 215 10.63 5.46 -10.66
C SER A 215 9.90 4.26 -11.27
N LEU A 216 9.86 4.15 -12.60
CA LEU A 216 9.26 3.00 -13.28
C LEU A 216 9.98 1.70 -12.94
N CYS A 217 11.31 1.67 -13.01
CA CYS A 217 12.08 0.46 -12.69
C CYS A 217 11.86 0.02 -11.24
N SER A 218 11.99 0.96 -10.30
CA SER A 218 11.83 0.67 -8.87
C SER A 218 10.40 0.26 -8.52
N ASP A 219 9.39 1.02 -8.93
CA ASP A 219 8.00 0.76 -8.55
C ASP A 219 7.42 -0.49 -9.24
N VAL A 220 7.79 -0.77 -10.49
CA VAL A 220 7.34 -1.99 -11.18
C VAL A 220 7.85 -3.24 -10.47
N ILE A 221 9.12 -3.27 -10.12
CA ILE A 221 9.71 -4.40 -9.38
C ILE A 221 9.10 -4.47 -7.97
N ASP A 222 9.03 -3.35 -7.27
CA ASP A 222 8.53 -3.23 -5.91
C ASP A 222 7.07 -3.70 -5.78
N LYS A 223 6.17 -3.21 -6.63
CA LYS A 223 4.76 -3.54 -6.53
C LYS A 223 4.46 -4.96 -7.03
N THR A 224 5.22 -5.46 -8.03
CA THR A 224 5.13 -6.86 -8.45
C THR A 224 5.58 -7.79 -7.32
N LEU A 225 6.72 -7.50 -6.70
CA LEU A 225 7.23 -8.27 -5.57
C LEU A 225 6.28 -8.21 -4.37
N THR A 226 5.75 -7.02 -4.06
CA THR A 226 4.76 -6.83 -3.00
C THR A 226 3.54 -7.74 -3.19
N VAL A 227 2.94 -7.75 -4.39
CA VAL A 227 1.80 -8.62 -4.70
C VAL A 227 2.16 -10.09 -4.56
N LEU A 228 3.28 -10.52 -5.13
CA LEU A 228 3.72 -11.91 -5.08
C LEU A 228 3.94 -12.37 -3.63
N VAL A 229 4.72 -11.62 -2.86
CA VAL A 229 5.03 -11.98 -1.45
C VAL A 229 3.78 -12.00 -0.60
N VAL A 230 2.91 -10.99 -0.71
CA VAL A 230 1.68 -10.92 0.08
C VAL A 230 0.71 -12.04 -0.28
N CYS A 231 0.51 -12.32 -1.57
CA CYS A 231 -0.39 -13.40 -2.00
C CYS A 231 0.16 -14.78 -1.61
N VAL A 232 1.48 -15.00 -1.73
CA VAL A 232 2.13 -16.23 -1.27
C VAL A 232 1.99 -16.36 0.26
N ALA A 233 2.22 -15.28 1.01
CA ALA A 233 2.04 -15.28 2.46
C ALA A 233 0.60 -15.63 2.87
N ILE A 234 -0.41 -15.07 2.20
CA ILE A 234 -1.82 -15.41 2.44
C ILE A 234 -2.07 -16.90 2.14
N ARG A 235 -1.55 -17.42 1.04
CA ARG A 235 -1.72 -18.83 0.64
C ARG A 235 -1.04 -19.81 1.58
N LEU A 236 0.13 -19.44 2.12
CA LEU A 236 0.90 -20.26 3.06
C LEU A 236 0.43 -20.10 4.52
N ALA A 237 -0.40 -19.12 4.80
CA ALA A 237 -0.84 -18.83 6.16
C ALA A 237 -1.58 -20.03 6.77
N PRO A 238 -1.25 -20.44 8.00
CA PRO A 238 -1.96 -21.52 8.70
C PRO A 238 -3.43 -21.19 8.91
N LYS A 239 -4.29 -22.23 8.87
CA LYS A 239 -5.74 -22.10 9.11
C LYS A 239 -6.11 -21.27 10.35
N PRO A 240 -5.45 -21.40 11.52
CA PRO A 240 -5.78 -20.56 12.68
C PRO A 240 -5.56 -19.07 12.42
N ILE A 241 -4.51 -18.72 11.66
CA ILE A 241 -4.23 -17.31 11.31
C ILE A 241 -5.29 -16.81 10.33
N LEU A 242 -5.66 -17.59 9.31
CA LEU A 242 -6.71 -17.20 8.35
C LEU A 242 -8.06 -17.04 9.02
N ARG A 243 -8.37 -17.82 10.06
CA ARG A 243 -9.61 -17.67 10.85
C ARG A 243 -9.69 -16.35 11.61
N LEU A 244 -8.58 -15.72 11.96
CA LEU A 244 -8.58 -14.38 12.55
C LEU A 244 -9.10 -13.31 11.57
N TYR A 245 -9.07 -13.62 10.28
CA TYR A 245 -9.54 -12.76 9.18
C TYR A 245 -10.85 -13.29 8.57
N ASP A 246 -11.42 -14.38 9.11
CA ASP A 246 -12.65 -15.01 8.61
C ASP A 246 -13.90 -14.28 9.10
N TYR A 247 -14.10 -13.08 8.57
CA TYR A 247 -15.37 -12.37 8.68
C TYR A 247 -16.24 -12.66 7.46
N GLN A 248 -17.56 -12.61 7.62
CA GLN A 248 -18.51 -12.89 6.53
C GLN A 248 -18.25 -12.05 5.27
N GLU A 249 -17.68 -10.85 5.40
CA GLU A 249 -17.34 -9.98 4.28
C GLU A 249 -15.93 -10.21 3.69
N THR A 250 -15.00 -10.77 4.47
CA THR A 250 -13.60 -11.01 4.04
C THR A 250 -13.40 -12.40 3.46
N ARG A 251 -14.21 -13.38 3.88
CA ARG A 251 -14.17 -14.75 3.34
C ARG A 251 -14.16 -14.79 1.81
N PRO A 252 -15.06 -14.07 1.09
CA PRO A 252 -14.99 -14.04 -0.37
C PRO A 252 -13.71 -13.43 -0.94
N ALA A 253 -13.02 -12.56 -0.20
CA ALA A 253 -11.77 -11.96 -0.66
C ALA A 253 -10.60 -12.94 -0.48
N VAL A 254 -10.53 -13.62 0.65
CA VAL A 254 -9.57 -14.69 0.91
C VAL A 254 -9.77 -15.82 -0.08
N ASP A 255 -11.03 -16.25 -0.30
CA ASP A 255 -11.37 -17.27 -1.30
C ASP A 255 -10.98 -16.85 -2.73
N ARG A 256 -11.08 -15.57 -3.09
CA ARG A 256 -10.65 -15.08 -4.41
C ARG A 256 -9.14 -15.15 -4.64
N VAL A 257 -8.36 -15.11 -3.59
CA VAL A 257 -6.89 -15.29 -3.66
C VAL A 257 -6.52 -16.77 -3.57
N LEU A 258 -7.32 -17.57 -2.85
CA LEU A 258 -7.04 -18.97 -2.57
C LEU A 258 -7.68 -19.94 -3.57
N THR A 259 -8.81 -19.59 -4.22
CA THR A 259 -9.56 -20.52 -5.08
C THR A 259 -9.16 -20.43 -6.53
N GLU A 260 -9.12 -21.58 -7.08
CA GLU A 260 -8.93 -22.05 -8.45
C GLU A 260 -7.52 -22.34 -8.89
N ASP A 261 -7.43 -23.53 -9.45
CA ASP A 261 -6.30 -24.27 -9.95
C ASP A 261 -5.43 -24.92 -8.87
N ARG A 262 -4.57 -25.79 -9.29
CA ARG A 262 -3.62 -26.68 -8.60
C ARG A 262 -2.96 -26.16 -7.31
N PHE A 263 -3.30 -24.95 -6.91
CA PHE A 263 -2.78 -24.21 -5.75
C PHE A 263 -3.84 -23.89 -4.68
N SER A 264 -5.09 -24.39 -4.80
CA SER A 264 -6.11 -24.17 -3.79
C SER A 264 -5.83 -25.04 -2.56
N LEU A 265 -5.45 -24.43 -1.46
CA LEU A 265 -5.64 -25.04 -0.15
C LEU A 265 -7.13 -24.91 0.17
N SER A 266 -7.88 -26.01 0.04
CA SER A 266 -9.21 -26.08 0.63
C SER A 266 -9.05 -25.85 2.12
N LEU A 267 -9.83 -24.93 2.68
CA LEU A 267 -9.86 -24.69 4.14
C LEU A 267 -10.32 -25.94 4.91
N ASP A 268 -10.88 -26.92 4.18
CA ASP A 268 -11.38 -28.18 4.70
C ASP A 268 -10.35 -29.31 4.61
N GLU A 269 -9.24 -29.14 3.85
CA GLU A 269 -8.15 -30.11 3.83
C GLU A 269 -7.24 -29.97 5.07
N GLU A 270 -6.83 -31.12 5.63
CA GLU A 270 -5.82 -31.11 6.68
C GLU A 270 -4.52 -30.43 6.16
N PRO A 271 -3.91 -29.55 6.97
CA PRO A 271 -2.69 -28.88 6.56
C PRO A 271 -1.61 -29.93 6.27
N PRO A 272 -0.81 -29.78 5.21
CA PRO A 272 0.31 -30.66 4.92
C PRO A 272 1.22 -30.72 6.17
N LYS A 273 1.67 -31.94 6.48
CA LYS A 273 2.43 -32.22 7.72
C LYS A 273 3.78 -31.50 7.73
N ASP A 274 4.32 -31.15 6.56
CA ASP A 274 5.61 -30.50 6.44
C ASP A 274 5.53 -29.20 5.62
N PHE A 275 6.35 -28.20 5.99
CA PHE A 275 6.45 -26.92 5.30
C PHE A 275 6.93 -27.06 3.84
N LEU A 276 7.83 -28.01 3.58
CA LEU A 276 8.35 -28.29 2.25
C LEU A 276 7.29 -28.90 1.32
N ASP A 277 6.40 -29.75 1.84
CA ASP A 277 5.27 -30.29 1.11
C ASP A 277 4.28 -29.17 0.71
N ARG A 278 4.20 -28.12 1.51
CA ARG A 278 3.41 -26.93 1.16
C ARG A 278 4.01 -26.18 -0.02
N ILE A 279 5.32 -25.95 0.01
CA ILE A 279 6.02 -25.22 -1.06
C ILE A 279 5.93 -26.00 -2.36
N GLN A 280 6.14 -27.33 -2.37
CA GLN A 280 6.05 -28.17 -3.58
C GLN A 280 4.67 -28.16 -4.23
N ARG A 281 3.60 -27.87 -3.48
CA ARG A 281 2.25 -27.71 -4.06
C ARG A 281 2.02 -26.36 -4.75
N TYR A 282 2.96 -25.42 -4.63
CA TYR A 282 2.86 -24.08 -5.23
C TYR A 282 3.78 -23.86 -6.43
N PHE A 283 4.72 -24.78 -6.65
CA PHE A 283 5.61 -24.83 -7.81
C PHE A 283 5.31 -26.04 -8.67
#